data_c2e9aba0433f65465efbe89bba53c51e
#
_entry.id   c2e9aba0433f65465efbe89bba53c51e
#
_cell.length_a   1.000
_cell.length_b   1.000
_cell.length_c   1.000
_cell.angle_alpha   90.00
_cell.angle_beta   90.00
_cell.angle_gamma   90.00
#
_symmetry.space_group_name_H-M   'P 1'
#
loop_
_entity.id
_entity.type
_entity.pdbx_description
1 polymer ?
#
loop_
_entity_poly.entity_id
_entity_poly.type
_entity_poly.pdbx_seq_one_letter_code
_entity_poly.pdbx_strand_id
1 'polypeptide(L)'
;MKKIFQFTVAVALLTLVPLAVNAQCKGFAKKICKVELYPYTHDGNYHAAVLTTGEEAELYKTFYSDTDYRIAICGADNLPAIEFRIIDSDRNILYTNKEKQFARIWDFRLEASQQLKISVKVPAAEGMPEEADQGCVAIMFGFKEK
;
A
#
# COMPACT_ATOMS: atom_id res chain seq x y z
N MET A 1 7.45 -28.61 39.35
CA MET A 1 6.78 -27.30 39.25
C MET A 1 7.69 -26.21 38.64
N LYS A 2 8.94 -26.08 39.02
CA LYS A 2 9.83 -25.05 38.43
C LYS A 2 10.10 -25.22 36.92
N LYS A 3 10.16 -26.43 36.38
CA LYS A 3 10.42 -26.71 34.98
C LYS A 3 9.21 -26.42 34.06
N ILE A 4 7.99 -26.58 34.59
CA ILE A 4 6.76 -26.26 33.82
C ILE A 4 6.56 -24.75 33.72
N PHE A 5 6.94 -23.99 34.75
CA PHE A 5 6.85 -22.53 34.74
C PHE A 5 7.84 -21.88 33.74
N GLN A 6 9.03 -22.45 33.60
CA GLN A 6 10.01 -21.96 32.60
C GLN A 6 9.58 -22.24 31.17
N PHE A 7 8.87 -23.35 30.93
CA PHE A 7 8.39 -23.70 29.59
C PHE A 7 7.22 -22.80 29.14
N THR A 8 6.32 -22.42 30.08
CA THR A 8 5.21 -21.51 29.81
C THR A 8 5.66 -20.08 29.52
N VAL A 9 6.72 -19.60 30.18
CA VAL A 9 7.28 -18.26 29.92
C VAL A 9 7.98 -18.21 28.56
N ALA A 10 8.69 -19.27 28.18
CA ALA A 10 9.35 -19.34 26.87
C ALA A 10 8.35 -19.40 25.70
N VAL A 11 7.23 -20.11 25.86
CA VAL A 11 6.18 -20.17 24.83
C VAL A 11 5.43 -18.84 24.72
N ALA A 12 5.21 -18.11 25.82
CA ALA A 12 4.57 -16.80 25.81
C ALA A 12 5.43 -15.71 25.11
N LEU A 13 6.77 -15.84 25.11
CA LEU A 13 7.64 -14.89 24.41
C LEU A 13 7.70 -15.08 22.89
N LEU A 14 7.36 -16.28 22.38
CA LEU A 14 7.41 -16.58 20.95
C LEU A 14 6.17 -16.08 20.16
N THR A 15 5.11 -15.69 20.82
CA THR A 15 3.85 -15.30 20.15
C THR A 15 3.70 -13.79 19.90
N LEU A 16 4.66 -12.96 20.30
CA LEU A 16 4.58 -11.49 20.24
C LEU A 16 5.20 -10.84 18.97
N VAL A 17 5.75 -11.62 18.05
CA VAL A 17 6.52 -11.08 16.91
C VAL A 17 5.70 -10.59 15.70
N PRO A 18 4.51 -11.09 15.37
CA PRO A 18 3.85 -10.66 14.12
C PRO A 18 3.13 -9.31 14.17
N LEU A 19 2.89 -8.73 15.36
CA LEU A 19 2.14 -7.46 15.48
C LEU A 19 2.98 -6.21 15.21
N ALA A 20 4.30 -6.29 15.37
CA ALA A 20 5.20 -5.13 15.26
C ALA A 20 5.39 -4.67 13.80
N VAL A 21 5.34 -5.58 12.83
CA VAL A 21 5.63 -5.29 11.42
C VAL A 21 4.52 -4.45 10.77
N ASN A 22 3.26 -4.76 11.07
CA ASN A 22 2.12 -3.99 10.57
C ASN A 22 2.04 -2.58 11.18
N ALA A 23 2.44 -2.42 12.43
CA ALA A 23 2.48 -1.12 13.11
C ALA A 23 3.51 -0.16 12.48
N GLN A 24 4.67 -0.68 12.04
CA GLN A 24 5.71 0.11 11.36
C GLN A 24 5.23 0.66 10.02
N CYS A 25 4.56 -0.15 9.20
CA CYS A 25 4.06 0.28 7.90
C CYS A 25 2.89 1.27 8.03
N LYS A 26 2.05 1.15 9.05
CA LYS A 26 1.03 2.16 9.35
C LYS A 26 1.66 3.51 9.73
N GLY A 27 2.74 3.50 10.51
CA GLY A 27 3.53 4.69 10.83
C GLY A 27 4.15 5.33 9.59
N PHE A 28 4.70 4.52 8.69
CA PHE A 28 5.21 4.93 7.39
C PHE A 28 4.11 5.60 6.55
N ALA A 29 2.95 4.97 6.41
CA ALA A 29 1.82 5.52 5.68
C ALA A 29 1.40 6.89 6.23
N LYS A 30 1.33 7.03 7.55
CA LYS A 30 0.92 8.25 8.23
C LYS A 30 1.94 9.39 8.07
N LYS A 31 3.23 9.09 8.19
CA LYS A 31 4.30 10.11 8.20
C LYS A 31 4.78 10.48 6.80
N ILE A 32 4.85 9.52 5.89
CA ILE A 32 5.47 9.68 4.57
C ILE A 32 4.42 9.82 3.47
N CYS A 33 3.46 8.89 3.41
CA CYS A 33 2.55 8.84 2.27
C CYS A 33 1.36 9.80 2.40
N LYS A 34 0.84 10.02 3.60
CA LYS A 34 -0.32 10.89 3.82
C LYS A 34 -0.08 12.32 3.33
N VAL A 35 1.14 12.83 3.41
CA VAL A 35 1.49 14.19 2.97
C VAL A 35 1.33 14.38 1.47
N GLU A 36 1.45 13.31 0.69
CA GLU A 36 1.25 13.32 -0.77
C GLU A 36 -0.21 13.59 -1.16
N LEU A 37 -1.15 13.43 -0.23
CA LEU A 37 -2.56 13.69 -0.49
C LEU A 37 -2.89 15.19 -0.55
N TYR A 38 -2.05 16.08 0.00
CA TYR A 38 -2.36 17.51 -0.01
C TYR A 38 -2.60 18.02 -1.45
N PRO A 39 -3.66 18.80 -1.73
CA PRO A 39 -4.64 19.41 -0.83
C PRO A 39 -5.95 18.61 -0.65
N TYR A 40 -5.93 17.30 -0.86
CA TYR A 40 -7.09 16.43 -0.68
C TYR A 40 -7.24 16.01 0.79
N THR A 41 -8.46 15.83 1.24
CA THR A 41 -8.76 15.31 2.57
C THR A 41 -8.56 13.80 2.61
N HIS A 42 -7.78 13.31 3.57
CA HIS A 42 -7.57 11.88 3.78
C HIS A 42 -8.87 11.19 4.19
N ASP A 43 -9.14 10.00 3.62
CA ASP A 43 -10.37 9.23 3.89
C ASP A 43 -10.41 8.56 5.27
N GLY A 44 -9.36 8.68 6.07
CA GLY A 44 -9.25 8.10 7.42
C GLY A 44 -8.66 6.69 7.47
N ASN A 45 -8.47 6.01 6.34
CA ASN A 45 -7.97 4.64 6.28
C ASN A 45 -6.48 4.61 5.89
N TYR A 46 -5.72 3.73 6.55
CA TYR A 46 -4.31 3.51 6.27
C TYR A 46 -4.12 2.08 5.72
N HIS A 47 -3.82 2.00 4.43
CA HIS A 47 -3.53 0.72 3.77
C HIS A 47 -2.02 0.63 3.58
N ALA A 48 -1.38 -0.23 4.34
CA ALA A 48 0.06 -0.43 4.26
C ALA A 48 0.43 -1.87 4.61
N ALA A 49 1.42 -2.39 3.91
CA ALA A 49 1.95 -3.73 4.13
C ALA A 49 3.44 -3.77 3.80
N VAL A 50 4.13 -4.77 4.32
CA VAL A 50 5.48 -5.12 3.88
C VAL A 50 5.34 -5.94 2.60
N LEU A 51 5.98 -5.48 1.53
CA LEU A 51 6.08 -6.21 0.28
C LEU A 51 7.54 -6.48 -0.05
N THR A 52 7.78 -7.62 -0.68
CA THR A 52 9.07 -8.06 -1.16
C THR A 52 9.20 -7.75 -2.65
N THR A 53 10.40 -7.49 -3.13
CA THR A 53 10.69 -7.31 -4.55
C THR A 53 10.08 -8.44 -5.39
N GLY A 54 9.33 -8.11 -6.43
CA GLY A 54 8.58 -9.03 -7.27
C GLY A 54 7.15 -9.34 -6.78
N GLU A 55 6.81 -8.95 -5.56
CA GLU A 55 5.49 -9.19 -4.97
C GLU A 55 4.45 -8.17 -5.45
N GLU A 56 3.20 -8.61 -5.56
CA GLU A 56 2.04 -7.80 -5.95
C GLU A 56 0.96 -7.89 -4.88
N ALA A 57 0.30 -6.77 -4.60
CA ALA A 57 -0.84 -6.69 -3.70
C ALA A 57 -2.02 -6.00 -4.39
N GLU A 58 -3.22 -6.38 -4.02
CA GLU A 58 -4.45 -5.84 -4.59
C GLU A 58 -5.36 -5.29 -3.49
N LEU A 59 -6.02 -4.18 -3.80
CA LEU A 59 -7.02 -3.54 -2.95
C LEU A 59 -8.23 -3.16 -3.78
N TYR A 60 -9.43 -3.42 -3.27
CA TYR A 60 -10.69 -3.00 -3.87
C TYR A 60 -11.30 -1.85 -3.08
N LYS A 61 -11.72 -0.80 -3.77
CA LYS A 61 -12.36 0.35 -3.16
C LYS A 61 -13.43 0.92 -4.07
N THR A 62 -14.58 1.27 -3.46
CA THR A 62 -15.65 1.98 -4.16
C THR A 62 -15.36 3.48 -4.16
N PHE A 63 -15.49 4.08 -5.33
CA PHE A 63 -15.41 5.51 -5.56
C PHE A 63 -16.75 6.02 -6.10
N TYR A 64 -17.19 7.15 -5.60
CA TYR A 64 -18.46 7.75 -5.97
C TYR A 64 -18.28 8.77 -7.09
N SER A 65 -19.32 8.89 -7.93
CA SER A 65 -19.35 9.90 -8.99
C SER A 65 -19.28 11.32 -8.43
N ASP A 66 -18.91 12.27 -9.26
CA ASP A 66 -18.88 13.70 -8.95
C ASP A 66 -17.96 14.15 -7.80
N THR A 67 -17.08 13.28 -7.37
CA THR A 67 -16.08 13.56 -6.34
C THR A 67 -14.68 13.52 -6.96
N ASP A 68 -13.84 14.51 -6.64
CA ASP A 68 -12.44 14.49 -7.01
C ASP A 68 -11.66 13.63 -6.03
N TYR A 69 -10.91 12.66 -6.55
CA TYR A 69 -10.10 11.75 -5.77
C TYR A 69 -8.62 11.87 -6.09
N ARG A 70 -7.81 11.58 -5.10
CA ARG A 70 -6.37 11.35 -5.24
C ARG A 70 -6.01 10.00 -4.67
N ILE A 71 -5.25 9.21 -5.43
CA ILE A 71 -4.55 8.02 -4.94
C ILE A 71 -3.07 8.37 -4.84
N ALA A 72 -2.45 8.12 -3.68
CA ALA A 72 -1.02 8.21 -3.47
C ALA A 72 -0.47 6.84 -3.06
N ILE A 73 0.58 6.41 -3.74
CA ILE A 73 1.24 5.12 -3.49
C ILE A 73 2.71 5.37 -3.23
N CYS A 74 3.18 4.95 -2.07
CA CYS A 74 4.54 5.17 -1.60
C CYS A 74 5.20 3.86 -1.23
N GLY A 75 6.44 3.69 -1.65
CA GLY A 75 7.33 2.62 -1.20
C GLY A 75 8.44 3.13 -0.31
N ALA A 76 8.96 2.30 0.57
CA ALA A 76 10.14 2.60 1.38
C ALA A 76 11.36 2.84 0.47
N ASP A 77 12.33 3.63 0.95
CA ASP A 77 13.48 4.09 0.14
C ASP A 77 14.40 2.95 -0.34
N ASN A 78 14.38 1.80 0.35
CA ASN A 78 15.14 0.61 -0.05
C ASN A 78 14.45 -0.21 -1.16
N LEU A 79 13.20 0.12 -1.52
CA LEU A 79 12.48 -0.53 -2.61
C LEU A 79 12.68 0.21 -3.93
N PRO A 80 12.61 -0.47 -5.08
CA PRO A 80 12.50 0.19 -6.37
C PRO A 80 11.22 1.00 -6.48
N ALA A 81 11.12 1.86 -7.48
CA ALA A 81 9.91 2.62 -7.75
C ALA A 81 8.71 1.69 -7.92
N ILE A 82 7.64 1.98 -7.19
CA ILE A 82 6.45 1.12 -7.14
C ILE A 82 5.62 1.27 -8.41
N GLU A 83 5.31 0.15 -9.04
CA GLU A 83 4.36 0.10 -10.16
C GLU A 83 2.94 -0.06 -9.64
N PHE A 84 1.98 0.68 -10.18
CA PHE A 84 0.58 0.45 -9.89
C PHE A 84 -0.34 0.63 -11.09
N ARG A 85 -1.47 -0.06 -11.03
CA ARG A 85 -2.54 -0.02 -12.03
C ARG A 85 -3.88 0.13 -11.36
N ILE A 86 -4.76 0.86 -12.01
CA ILE A 86 -6.17 1.01 -11.61
C ILE A 86 -7.02 0.32 -12.65
N ILE A 87 -7.87 -0.59 -12.22
CA ILE A 87 -8.61 -1.50 -13.07
C ILE A 87 -10.09 -1.43 -12.67
N ASP A 88 -10.98 -1.30 -13.67
CA ASP A 88 -12.42 -1.30 -13.45
C ASP A 88 -13.00 -2.71 -13.30
N SER A 89 -14.30 -2.81 -13.06
CA SER A 89 -15.02 -4.09 -12.93
C SER A 89 -15.04 -4.91 -14.22
N ASP A 90 -14.89 -4.27 -15.37
CA ASP A 90 -14.84 -4.91 -16.69
C ASP A 90 -13.41 -5.30 -17.10
N ARG A 91 -12.45 -5.17 -16.17
CA ARG A 91 -11.02 -5.46 -16.36
C ARG A 91 -10.29 -4.51 -17.30
N ASN A 92 -10.85 -3.34 -17.57
CA ASN A 92 -10.13 -2.30 -18.31
C ASN A 92 -9.14 -1.60 -17.38
N ILE A 93 -7.93 -1.37 -17.88
CA ILE A 93 -6.93 -0.57 -17.17
C ILE A 93 -7.26 0.91 -17.39
N LEU A 94 -7.68 1.59 -16.33
CA LEU A 94 -7.98 3.02 -16.36
C LEU A 94 -6.71 3.87 -16.24
N TYR A 95 -5.73 3.35 -15.52
CA TYR A 95 -4.46 4.04 -15.29
C TYR A 95 -3.33 3.05 -15.00
N THR A 96 -2.14 3.37 -15.47
CA THR A 96 -0.88 2.75 -15.07
C THR A 96 0.19 3.83 -14.95
N ASN A 97 1.01 3.75 -13.90
CA ASN A 97 2.12 4.69 -13.73
C ASN A 97 3.41 4.26 -14.44
N LYS A 98 3.46 3.06 -14.98
CA LYS A 98 4.64 2.52 -15.68
C LYS A 98 5.09 3.42 -16.82
N GLU A 99 4.14 3.96 -17.59
CA GLU A 99 4.39 4.89 -18.71
C GLU A 99 4.43 6.36 -18.27
N LYS A 100 4.33 6.63 -16.97
CA LYS A 100 4.31 7.95 -16.35
C LYS A 100 5.49 8.17 -15.41
N GLN A 101 6.64 7.59 -15.73
CA GLN A 101 7.87 7.69 -14.92
C GLN A 101 7.66 7.24 -13.45
N PHE A 102 6.81 6.24 -13.24
CA PHE A 102 6.44 5.73 -11.92
C PHE A 102 5.93 6.82 -10.96
N ALA A 103 5.13 7.76 -11.49
CA ALA A 103 4.46 8.77 -10.67
C ALA A 103 3.70 8.12 -9.52
N ARG A 104 3.81 8.71 -8.32
CA ARG A 104 3.21 8.17 -7.09
C ARG A 104 1.75 8.55 -6.93
N ILE A 105 1.26 9.51 -7.69
CA ILE A 105 -0.03 10.17 -7.53
C ILE A 105 -0.85 10.01 -8.80
N TRP A 106 -2.12 9.72 -8.63
CA TRP A 106 -3.13 9.81 -9.67
C TRP A 106 -4.38 10.52 -9.17
N ASP A 107 -4.74 11.60 -9.85
CA ASP A 107 -5.95 12.39 -9.59
C ASP A 107 -7.01 12.07 -10.63
N PHE A 108 -8.24 11.86 -10.18
CA PHE A 108 -9.33 11.47 -11.07
C PHE A 108 -10.71 11.83 -10.53
N ARG A 109 -11.68 11.82 -11.42
CA ARG A 109 -13.12 11.90 -11.15
C ARG A 109 -13.82 10.85 -12.00
N LEU A 110 -14.82 10.19 -11.43
CA LEU A 110 -15.64 9.22 -12.15
C LEU A 110 -16.98 9.84 -12.54
N GLU A 111 -17.47 9.50 -13.73
CA GLU A 111 -18.82 9.86 -14.20
C GLU A 111 -19.90 9.01 -13.53
N ALA A 112 -19.58 7.75 -13.20
CA ALA A 112 -20.45 6.83 -12.50
C ALA A 112 -19.71 6.20 -11.31
N SER A 113 -20.42 6.04 -10.19
CA SER A 113 -19.87 5.35 -9.02
C SER A 113 -19.57 3.91 -9.35
N GLN A 114 -18.38 3.43 -8.98
CA GLN A 114 -17.95 2.06 -9.23
C GLN A 114 -16.86 1.61 -8.27
N GLN A 115 -16.72 0.31 -8.15
CA GLN A 115 -15.59 -0.31 -7.44
C GLN A 115 -14.41 -0.45 -8.41
N LEU A 116 -13.25 0.04 -7.97
CA LEU A 116 -11.99 -0.11 -8.69
C LEU A 116 -11.07 -1.06 -7.94
N LYS A 117 -10.28 -1.80 -8.70
CA LYS A 117 -9.15 -2.57 -8.18
C LYS A 117 -7.87 -1.75 -8.33
N ILE A 118 -7.16 -1.58 -7.23
CA ILE A 118 -5.82 -1.00 -7.18
C ILE A 118 -4.83 -2.15 -7.06
N SER A 119 -4.02 -2.38 -8.09
CA SER A 119 -2.97 -3.38 -8.10
C SER A 119 -1.62 -2.69 -7.96
N VAL A 120 -0.84 -3.09 -6.97
CA VAL A 120 0.46 -2.49 -6.63
C VAL A 120 1.52 -3.58 -6.68
N LYS A 121 2.61 -3.33 -7.38
CA LYS A 121 3.72 -4.26 -7.57
C LYS A 121 5.05 -3.62 -7.21
N VAL A 122 5.87 -4.34 -6.46
CA VAL A 122 7.29 -4.03 -6.28
C VAL A 122 8.06 -4.68 -7.44
N PRO A 123 8.55 -3.93 -8.43
CA PRO A 123 9.22 -4.52 -9.58
C PRO A 123 10.46 -5.31 -9.15
N ALA A 124 10.70 -6.47 -9.80
CA ALA A 124 11.97 -7.17 -9.71
C ALA A 124 12.89 -6.66 -10.82
N ALA A 125 14.11 -6.26 -10.49
CA ALA A 125 15.12 -6.00 -11.52
C ALA A 125 15.71 -7.33 -12.01
N GLU A 126 15.88 -7.46 -13.32
CA GLU A 126 16.60 -8.59 -13.90
C GLU A 126 18.03 -8.62 -13.35
N GLY A 127 18.45 -9.75 -12.78
CA GLY A 127 19.80 -9.94 -12.24
C GLY A 127 20.00 -9.50 -10.79
N MET A 128 18.96 -9.20 -10.02
CA MET A 128 19.07 -8.96 -8.58
C MET A 128 19.54 -10.22 -7.84
N PRO A 129 20.44 -10.07 -6.80
CA PRO A 129 20.83 -11.17 -5.94
C PRO A 129 19.64 -11.81 -5.23
N GLU A 130 19.77 -13.07 -4.81
CA GLU A 130 18.71 -13.88 -4.19
C GLU A 130 18.12 -13.30 -2.89
N GLU A 131 18.72 -12.28 -2.29
CA GLU A 131 18.13 -11.54 -1.17
C GLU A 131 17.21 -10.46 -1.71
N ALA A 132 15.93 -10.80 -1.81
CA ALA A 132 14.88 -9.86 -2.20
C ALA A 132 14.71 -8.79 -1.11
N ASP A 133 14.88 -7.51 -1.47
CA ASP A 133 14.56 -6.40 -0.59
C ASP A 133 13.08 -6.41 -0.22
N GLN A 134 12.79 -6.09 1.03
CA GLN A 134 11.43 -5.92 1.52
C GLN A 134 11.29 -4.58 2.22
N GLY A 135 10.12 -4.01 2.15
CA GLY A 135 9.86 -2.71 2.77
C GLY A 135 8.37 -2.37 2.79
N CYS A 136 8.05 -1.29 3.50
CA CYS A 136 6.69 -0.81 3.56
C CYS A 136 6.24 -0.24 2.21
N VAL A 137 5.03 -0.61 1.79
CA VAL A 137 4.30 0.00 0.69
C VAL A 137 2.96 0.47 1.24
N ALA A 138 2.60 1.72 0.95
CA ALA A 138 1.36 2.33 1.41
C ALA A 138 0.51 2.79 0.23
N ILE A 139 -0.81 2.61 0.35
CA ILE A 139 -1.83 3.11 -0.56
C ILE A 139 -2.72 4.06 0.24
N MET A 140 -2.78 5.32 -0.17
CA MET A 140 -3.54 6.34 0.52
C MET A 140 -4.57 6.97 -0.41
N PHE A 141 -5.73 7.27 0.14
CA PHE A 141 -6.84 7.88 -0.60
C PHE A 141 -7.21 9.23 -0.02
N GLY A 142 -7.34 10.20 -0.90
CA GLY A 142 -7.85 11.51 -0.59
C GLY A 142 -9.02 11.89 -1.49
N PHE A 143 -9.87 12.78 -1.00
CA PHE A 143 -11.00 13.33 -1.74
C PHE A 143 -11.10 14.84 -1.50
N LYS A 144 -11.77 15.55 -2.42
CA LYS A 144 -12.18 16.94 -2.23
C LYS A 144 -13.68 17.00 -2.08
N GLU A 145 -14.11 17.56 -0.98
CA GLU A 145 -15.51 17.99 -0.83
C GLU A 145 -15.78 19.22 -1.72
N LYS A 146 -16.97 19.26 -2.29
CA LYS A 146 -17.44 20.43 -3.04
C LYS A 146 -17.76 21.59 -2.10
#